data_f831fb5646527bb17187b8e967fdf039
#
_entry.id   f831fb5646527bb17187b8e967fdf039
#
_cell.length_a   1.000
_cell.length_b   1.000
_cell.length_c   1.000
_cell.angle_alpha   90.00
_cell.angle_beta   90.00
_cell.angle_gamma   90.00
#
_symmetry.space_group_name_H-M   'P 1'
#
loop_
_entity.id
_entity.type
_entity.pdbx_description
1 polymer ?
#
loop_
_entity_poly.entity_id
_entity_poly.type
_entity_poly.pdbx_seq_one_letter_code
_entity_poly.pdbx_strand_id
1 'polypeptide(L)'
;MSCNKPEQKKGVDYIIRATGADHQVRIFAATTREMVDYARQIHHTSPVATAALGRLLTAGAMMGSMQKGEDDLITLQIKCSGPIKGLTVTADGKARVKGYVENPMVMLPPNKAGKLDVGGALDMGVLSVIKDMGLKEPYMGQTHLVSGEIAEDLTYYFATSEQVNSSVALGVLMEKDNTVKRAGGFILQLMPFATEEVIEKLEKNIGILPSVTTMLEEGNTPEDIIRRVLDGMNVEIMDKVPTSFECNCSKERVEKAIISIGREEIQSMIDDGQPIEVNCHFCNSHYIFTLGDLKEILKKL
;
A
#
# COMPACT_ATOMS: atom_id res chain seq x y z
N MET A 1 23.90 15.98 7.09
CA MET A 1 24.09 15.46 5.72
C MET A 1 22.69 15.18 5.17
N SER A 2 22.28 15.82 4.06
CA SER A 2 20.99 15.52 3.44
C SER A 2 21.06 14.09 2.91
N CYS A 3 20.18 13.23 3.42
CA CYS A 3 20.03 11.88 2.87
C CYS A 3 19.62 12.03 1.40
N ASN A 4 20.50 11.60 0.49
CA ASN A 4 20.24 11.65 -0.95
C ASN A 4 19.21 10.55 -1.25
N LYS A 5 17.91 10.89 -1.11
CA LYS A 5 16.83 9.97 -1.48
C LYS A 5 16.89 9.71 -3.00
N PRO A 6 16.60 8.49 -3.46
CA PRO A 6 16.46 8.22 -4.88
C PRO A 6 15.38 9.13 -5.47
N GLU A 7 15.52 9.47 -6.74
CA GLU A 7 14.53 10.29 -7.43
C GLU A 7 13.37 9.41 -7.90
N GLN A 8 12.15 9.76 -7.49
CA GLN A 8 10.94 9.12 -7.99
C GLN A 8 10.43 9.85 -9.22
N LYS A 9 10.23 9.15 -10.34
CA LYS A 9 9.61 9.71 -11.53
C LYS A 9 8.12 9.94 -11.29
N LYS A 10 7.74 11.19 -11.09
CA LYS A 10 6.34 11.59 -10.87
C LYS A 10 5.52 11.52 -12.16
N GLY A 11 4.24 11.19 -12.02
CA GLY A 11 3.27 11.22 -13.12
C GLY A 11 3.28 10.00 -14.05
N VAL A 12 4.09 8.98 -13.78
CA VAL A 12 4.11 7.72 -14.53
C VAL A 12 3.09 6.73 -13.96
N ASP A 13 3.02 6.63 -12.63
CA ASP A 13 2.08 5.78 -11.93
C ASP A 13 0.74 6.51 -11.71
N TYR A 14 -0.34 5.78 -11.94
CA TYR A 14 -1.69 6.33 -11.82
C TYR A 14 -2.74 5.24 -11.62
N ILE A 15 -3.90 5.68 -11.17
CA ILE A 15 -5.11 4.87 -10.98
C ILE A 15 -6.16 5.37 -11.96
N ILE A 16 -6.87 4.46 -12.63
CA ILE A 16 -8.10 4.76 -13.36
C ILE A 16 -9.27 4.29 -12.52
N ARG A 17 -10.25 5.17 -12.35
CA ARG A 17 -11.55 4.86 -11.77
C ARG A 17 -12.57 4.75 -12.88
N ALA A 18 -13.33 3.67 -12.90
CA ALA A 18 -14.36 3.44 -13.92
C ALA A 18 -15.58 2.72 -13.32
N THR A 19 -16.69 2.83 -14.04
CA THR A 19 -17.89 2.04 -13.80
C THR A 19 -18.21 1.21 -15.05
N GLY A 20 -19.02 0.18 -14.87
CA GLY A 20 -19.49 -0.65 -15.96
C GLY A 20 -20.88 -1.20 -15.70
N ALA A 21 -21.47 -1.82 -16.74
CA ALA A 21 -22.80 -2.43 -16.67
C ALA A 21 -23.85 -1.47 -16.07
N ASP A 22 -23.94 -0.24 -16.62
CA ASP A 22 -24.86 0.81 -16.18
C ASP A 22 -24.74 1.09 -14.66
N HIS A 23 -23.49 1.31 -14.21
CA HIS A 23 -23.11 1.57 -12.82
C HIS A 23 -23.34 0.41 -11.83
N GLN A 24 -23.61 -0.81 -12.28
CA GLN A 24 -23.74 -1.98 -11.41
C GLN A 24 -22.39 -2.46 -10.87
N VAL A 25 -21.29 -2.01 -11.49
CA VAL A 25 -19.91 -2.35 -11.12
C VAL A 25 -19.08 -1.09 -11.04
N ARG A 26 -18.19 -0.99 -10.05
CA ARG A 26 -17.10 -0.02 -10.05
C ARG A 26 -15.76 -0.74 -10.04
N ILE A 27 -14.77 -0.16 -10.70
CA ILE A 27 -13.43 -0.73 -10.79
C ILE A 27 -12.38 0.36 -10.66
N PHE A 28 -11.30 0.01 -9.98
CA PHE A 28 -10.09 0.79 -9.84
C PHE A 28 -8.94 -0.05 -10.38
N ALA A 29 -8.20 0.44 -11.34
CA ALA A 29 -7.01 -0.24 -11.85
C ALA A 29 -5.81 0.70 -11.82
N ALA A 30 -4.64 0.18 -11.47
CA ALA A 30 -3.45 0.98 -11.24
C ALA A 30 -2.19 0.36 -11.87
N THR A 31 -1.29 1.24 -12.32
CA THR A 31 0.14 0.96 -12.49
C THR A 31 0.91 1.66 -11.39
N THR A 32 1.88 0.97 -10.76
CA THR A 32 2.56 1.43 -9.54
C THR A 32 4.05 1.08 -9.51
N ARG A 33 4.65 0.86 -10.69
CA ARG A 33 6.04 0.42 -10.81
C ARG A 33 7.03 1.36 -10.15
N GLU A 34 6.93 2.66 -10.45
CA GLU A 34 7.87 3.66 -9.93
C GLU A 34 7.74 3.82 -8.41
N MET A 35 6.51 3.80 -7.90
CA MET A 35 6.20 3.86 -6.48
C MET A 35 6.79 2.67 -5.72
N VAL A 36 6.62 1.45 -6.25
CA VAL A 36 7.10 0.23 -5.61
C VAL A 36 8.63 0.13 -5.69
N ASP A 37 9.24 0.49 -6.83
CA ASP A 37 10.69 0.48 -6.96
C ASP A 37 11.35 1.54 -6.05
N TYR A 38 10.73 2.71 -5.91
CA TYR A 38 11.17 3.72 -4.93
C TYR A 38 11.13 3.18 -3.49
N ALA A 39 10.03 2.53 -3.10
CA ALA A 39 9.91 1.89 -1.77
C ALA A 39 10.99 0.81 -1.57
N ARG A 40 11.25 -0.02 -2.58
CA ARG A 40 12.33 -1.01 -2.57
C ARG A 40 13.69 -0.36 -2.32
N GLN A 41 13.98 0.73 -3.01
CA GLN A 41 15.27 1.42 -2.88
C GLN A 41 15.48 2.01 -1.50
N ILE A 42 14.49 2.72 -0.94
CA ILE A 42 14.63 3.38 0.36
C ILE A 42 14.64 2.41 1.54
N HIS A 43 13.97 1.25 1.40
CA HIS A 43 13.91 0.23 2.44
C HIS A 43 14.88 -0.94 2.22
N HIS A 44 15.58 -0.97 1.08
CA HIS A 44 16.51 -2.03 0.70
C HIS A 44 15.88 -3.43 0.78
N THR A 45 14.64 -3.56 0.27
CA THR A 45 13.88 -4.81 0.39
C THR A 45 14.36 -5.90 -0.56
N SER A 46 14.37 -7.14 -0.07
CA SER A 46 14.55 -8.36 -0.87
C SER A 46 13.39 -8.56 -1.86
N PRO A 47 13.52 -9.43 -2.88
CA PRO A 47 12.46 -9.62 -3.87
C PRO A 47 11.09 -9.97 -3.28
N VAL A 48 11.02 -10.90 -2.31
CA VAL A 48 9.75 -11.31 -1.71
C VAL A 48 9.17 -10.21 -0.83
N ALA A 49 10.01 -9.49 -0.08
CA ALA A 49 9.56 -8.34 0.73
C ALA A 49 9.09 -7.18 -0.15
N THR A 50 9.77 -6.95 -1.30
CA THR A 50 9.33 -5.97 -2.32
C THR A 50 7.96 -6.35 -2.89
N ALA A 51 7.75 -7.63 -3.21
CA ALA A 51 6.48 -8.10 -3.75
C ALA A 51 5.35 -7.93 -2.72
N ALA A 52 5.57 -8.28 -1.47
CA ALA A 52 4.60 -8.11 -0.39
C ALA A 52 4.26 -6.64 -0.16
N LEU A 53 5.28 -5.79 0.07
CA LEU A 53 5.09 -4.35 0.29
C LEU A 53 4.46 -3.68 -0.92
N GLY A 54 4.90 -4.00 -2.13
CA GLY A 54 4.40 -3.41 -3.37
C GLY A 54 2.94 -3.73 -3.66
N ARG A 55 2.50 -4.98 -3.38
CA ARG A 55 1.08 -5.34 -3.45
C ARG A 55 0.24 -4.52 -2.46
N LEU A 56 0.71 -4.39 -1.22
CA LEU A 56 -0.02 -3.63 -0.21
C LEU A 56 -0.03 -2.12 -0.51
N LEU A 57 1.08 -1.55 -1.04
CA LEU A 57 1.15 -0.16 -1.52
C LEU A 57 0.16 0.09 -2.65
N THR A 58 0.08 -0.82 -3.63
CA THR A 58 -0.85 -0.74 -4.75
C THR A 58 -2.31 -0.77 -4.27
N ALA A 59 -2.62 -1.69 -3.36
CA ALA A 59 -3.94 -1.75 -2.74
C ALA A 59 -4.25 -0.48 -1.94
N GLY A 60 -3.30 -0.01 -1.13
CA GLY A 60 -3.41 1.23 -0.36
C GLY A 60 -3.70 2.45 -1.24
N ALA A 61 -3.00 2.59 -2.38
CA ALA A 61 -3.23 3.65 -3.33
C ALA A 61 -4.67 3.64 -3.87
N MET A 62 -5.15 2.48 -4.33
CA MET A 62 -6.52 2.35 -4.84
C MET A 62 -7.54 2.60 -3.74
N MET A 63 -7.37 2.01 -2.54
CA MET A 63 -8.29 2.20 -1.41
C MET A 63 -8.25 3.62 -0.85
N GLY A 64 -7.10 4.31 -0.90
CA GLY A 64 -6.99 5.73 -0.61
C GLY A 64 -7.82 6.56 -1.55
N SER A 65 -7.72 6.30 -2.87
CA SER A 65 -8.50 7.01 -3.89
C SER A 65 -10.03 6.78 -3.78
N MET A 66 -10.48 5.79 -3.00
CA MET A 66 -11.90 5.55 -2.69
C MET A 66 -12.43 6.46 -1.59
N GLN A 67 -11.54 7.12 -0.82
CA GLN A 67 -11.98 8.03 0.24
C GLN A 67 -12.65 9.27 -0.34
N LYS A 68 -13.59 9.85 0.42
CA LYS A 68 -14.36 11.02 -0.03
C LYS A 68 -13.60 12.33 0.21
N GLY A 69 -12.91 12.43 1.32
CA GLY A 69 -12.11 13.58 1.68
C GLY A 69 -10.67 13.45 1.19
N GLU A 70 -10.11 14.53 0.66
CA GLU A 70 -8.70 14.54 0.20
C GLU A 70 -7.70 14.25 1.33
N ASP A 71 -8.06 14.63 2.57
CA ASP A 71 -7.25 14.47 3.77
C ASP A 71 -7.63 13.22 4.57
N ASP A 72 -8.65 12.45 4.14
CA ASP A 72 -9.00 11.18 4.75
C ASP A 72 -7.82 10.21 4.58
N LEU A 73 -7.53 9.47 5.65
CA LEU A 73 -6.42 8.51 5.65
C LEU A 73 -6.94 7.08 5.76
N ILE A 74 -6.35 6.20 4.99
CA ILE A 74 -6.53 4.76 5.14
C ILE A 74 -5.18 4.12 5.49
N THR A 75 -5.17 3.28 6.52
CA THR A 75 -3.99 2.49 6.89
C THR A 75 -4.31 1.02 6.77
N LEU A 76 -3.50 0.32 5.98
CA LEU A 76 -3.50 -1.13 5.85
C LEU A 76 -2.33 -1.67 6.67
N GLN A 77 -2.62 -2.50 7.67
CA GLN A 77 -1.60 -3.11 8.51
C GLN A 77 -1.76 -4.62 8.50
N ILE A 78 -0.67 -5.33 8.21
CA ILE A 78 -0.58 -6.77 8.36
C ILE A 78 0.41 -7.05 9.50
N LYS A 79 -0.06 -7.80 10.51
CA LYS A 79 0.80 -8.41 11.54
C LYS A 79 0.77 -9.90 11.34
N CYS A 80 1.92 -10.53 11.25
CA CYS A 80 2.01 -11.92 10.83
C CYS A 80 3.14 -12.69 11.55
N SER A 81 3.01 -14.04 11.55
CA SER A 81 3.99 -14.95 12.16
C SER A 81 5.18 -15.24 11.27
N GLY A 82 5.04 -15.01 9.96
CA GLY A 82 6.09 -15.29 8.99
C GLY A 82 7.31 -14.36 9.11
N PRO A 83 8.37 -14.66 8.36
CA PRO A 83 9.66 -13.95 8.50
C PRO A 83 9.59 -12.45 8.15
N ILE A 84 8.59 -11.99 7.42
CA ILE A 84 8.33 -10.56 7.15
C ILE A 84 7.93 -9.81 8.42
N LYS A 85 7.31 -10.48 9.40
CA LYS A 85 6.79 -9.95 10.68
C LYS A 85 5.62 -9.00 10.53
N GLY A 86 5.65 -8.08 9.58
CA GLY A 86 4.56 -7.15 9.37
C GLY A 86 4.80 -6.15 8.23
N LEU A 87 3.70 -5.56 7.78
CA LEU A 87 3.64 -4.52 6.75
C LEU A 87 2.71 -3.42 7.23
N THR A 88 3.06 -2.18 6.99
CA THR A 88 2.17 -1.05 7.24
C THR A 88 2.21 -0.10 6.05
N VAL A 89 1.04 0.22 5.51
CA VAL A 89 0.85 1.16 4.40
C VAL A 89 -0.22 2.17 4.78
N THR A 90 0.03 3.44 4.55
CA THR A 90 -0.94 4.52 4.73
C THR A 90 -1.09 5.29 3.42
N ALA A 91 -2.31 5.54 3.01
CA ALA A 91 -2.65 6.34 1.83
C ALA A 91 -3.69 7.41 2.17
N ASP A 92 -3.68 8.51 1.44
CA ASP A 92 -4.70 9.56 1.56
C ASP A 92 -5.67 9.56 0.35
N GLY A 93 -6.69 10.43 0.43
CA GLY A 93 -7.69 10.58 -0.63
C GLY A 93 -7.14 11.04 -1.99
N LYS A 94 -5.90 11.55 -2.02
CA LYS A 94 -5.16 11.92 -3.25
C LYS A 94 -4.30 10.77 -3.78
N ALA A 95 -4.44 9.57 -3.24
CA ALA A 95 -3.63 8.40 -3.58
C ALA A 95 -2.11 8.59 -3.37
N ARG A 96 -1.70 9.47 -2.44
CA ARG A 96 -0.31 9.57 -1.99
C ARG A 96 -0.10 8.49 -0.92
N VAL A 97 0.91 7.67 -1.12
CA VAL A 97 1.10 6.45 -0.33
C VAL A 97 2.46 6.44 0.33
N LYS A 98 2.54 5.87 1.51
CA LYS A 98 3.79 5.54 2.21
C LYS A 98 3.62 4.23 2.94
N GLY A 99 4.69 3.47 3.07
CA GLY A 99 4.62 2.19 3.75
C GLY A 99 6.00 1.62 4.02
N TYR A 100 6.04 0.61 4.87
CA TYR A 100 7.26 -0.12 5.21
C TYR A 100 6.95 -1.58 5.54
N VAL A 101 8.00 -2.38 5.54
CA VAL A 101 8.01 -3.77 5.98
C VAL A 101 8.91 -3.87 7.21
N GLU A 102 8.50 -4.64 8.21
CA GLU A 102 9.27 -4.75 9.46
C GLU A 102 10.60 -5.47 9.28
N ASN A 103 10.61 -6.56 8.48
CA ASN A 103 11.84 -7.23 8.09
C ASN A 103 12.02 -7.15 6.56
N PRO A 104 12.88 -6.24 6.07
CA PRO A 104 13.06 -6.04 4.63
C PRO A 104 13.89 -7.13 3.95
N MET A 105 14.69 -7.89 4.71
CA MET A 105 15.66 -8.87 4.17
C MET A 105 15.20 -10.30 4.41
N VAL A 106 14.11 -10.68 3.72
CA VAL A 106 13.58 -12.05 3.76
C VAL A 106 13.95 -12.77 2.47
N MET A 107 14.55 -13.96 2.61
CA MET A 107 14.89 -14.82 1.48
C MET A 107 14.16 -16.15 1.63
N LEU A 108 13.28 -16.44 0.68
CA LEU A 108 12.55 -17.70 0.60
C LEU A 108 12.73 -18.31 -0.80
N PRO A 109 12.71 -19.63 -0.93
CA PRO A 109 12.64 -20.29 -2.22
C PRO A 109 11.34 -19.91 -2.92
N PRO A 110 11.28 -20.00 -4.26
CA PRO A 110 10.02 -19.85 -4.99
C PRO A 110 8.96 -20.84 -4.50
N ASN A 111 7.69 -20.43 -4.55
CA ASN A 111 6.58 -21.31 -4.26
C ASN A 111 6.44 -22.43 -5.33
N LYS A 112 5.48 -23.36 -5.15
CA LYS A 112 5.24 -24.49 -6.07
C LYS A 112 4.95 -24.07 -7.52
N ALA A 113 4.50 -22.84 -7.75
CA ALA A 113 4.25 -22.28 -9.07
C ALA A 113 5.46 -21.51 -9.63
N GLY A 114 6.64 -21.57 -8.98
CA GLY A 114 7.85 -20.87 -9.39
C GLY A 114 7.82 -19.34 -9.18
N LYS A 115 6.88 -18.84 -8.37
CA LYS A 115 6.72 -17.41 -8.06
C LYS A 115 7.30 -17.09 -6.69
N LEU A 116 7.52 -15.80 -6.42
CA LEU A 116 7.91 -15.31 -5.09
C LEU A 116 6.85 -15.75 -4.06
N ASP A 117 7.29 -16.39 -3.00
CA ASP A 117 6.42 -16.96 -1.97
C ASP A 117 6.01 -15.91 -0.93
N VAL A 118 5.10 -15.02 -1.32
CA VAL A 118 4.59 -13.97 -0.42
C VAL A 118 3.73 -14.59 0.67
N GLY A 119 2.91 -15.58 0.34
CA GLY A 119 2.10 -16.31 1.33
C GLY A 119 2.96 -16.95 2.42
N GLY A 120 4.02 -17.67 2.04
CA GLY A 120 4.96 -18.25 3.01
C GLY A 120 5.77 -17.20 3.78
N ALA A 121 5.99 -16.01 3.19
CA ALA A 121 6.67 -14.91 3.88
C ALA A 121 5.81 -14.24 4.96
N LEU A 122 4.49 -14.23 4.78
CA LEU A 122 3.50 -13.69 5.74
C LEU A 122 3.03 -14.78 6.71
N ASP A 123 2.77 -16.00 6.24
CA ASP A 123 2.21 -17.09 7.02
C ASP A 123 0.88 -16.69 7.69
N MET A 124 0.62 -17.08 8.92
CA MET A 124 -0.58 -16.69 9.65
C MET A 124 -0.51 -15.23 10.10
N GLY A 125 -1.64 -14.53 10.03
CA GLY A 125 -1.66 -13.13 10.42
C GLY A 125 -3.04 -12.50 10.45
N VAL A 126 -3.04 -11.20 10.71
CA VAL A 126 -4.23 -10.35 10.74
C VAL A 126 -4.00 -9.15 9.84
N LEU A 127 -4.94 -8.91 8.94
CA LEU A 127 -5.08 -7.69 8.18
C LEU A 127 -6.01 -6.73 8.94
N SER A 128 -5.53 -5.54 9.24
CA SER A 128 -6.30 -4.44 9.82
C SER A 128 -6.41 -3.30 8.81
N VAL A 129 -7.61 -2.81 8.58
CA VAL A 129 -7.88 -1.64 7.75
C VAL A 129 -8.46 -0.55 8.64
N ILE A 130 -7.74 0.55 8.76
CA ILE A 130 -8.08 1.68 9.62
C ILE A 130 -8.40 2.89 8.72
N LYS A 131 -9.60 3.44 8.85
CA LYS A 131 -10.06 4.63 8.10
C LYS A 131 -10.20 5.80 9.07
N ASP A 132 -9.34 6.80 8.92
CA ASP A 132 -9.39 8.06 9.66
C ASP A 132 -9.98 9.15 8.76
N MET A 133 -11.22 9.50 9.03
CA MET A 133 -12.01 10.52 8.31
C MET A 133 -12.13 11.81 9.12
N GLY A 134 -11.19 12.06 10.07
CA GLY A 134 -11.24 13.22 10.96
C GLY A 134 -12.34 13.16 12.03
N LEU A 135 -12.94 11.98 12.26
CA LEU A 135 -13.90 11.75 13.33
C LEU A 135 -13.18 11.52 14.67
N LYS A 136 -13.95 11.53 15.76
CA LYS A 136 -13.41 11.33 17.12
C LYS A 136 -12.62 10.02 17.25
N GLU A 137 -13.07 8.97 16.59
CA GLU A 137 -12.40 7.66 16.54
C GLU A 137 -12.36 7.16 15.10
N PRO A 138 -11.24 6.61 14.64
CA PRO A 138 -11.15 6.00 13.32
C PRO A 138 -11.97 4.70 13.29
N TYR A 139 -12.54 4.39 12.13
CA TYR A 139 -13.12 3.08 11.89
C TYR A 139 -12.01 2.05 11.69
N MET A 140 -12.15 0.87 12.30
CA MET A 140 -11.22 -0.23 12.14
C MET A 140 -11.96 -1.54 11.84
N GLY A 141 -11.63 -2.16 10.70
CA GLY A 141 -12.01 -3.52 10.35
C GLY A 141 -10.80 -4.46 10.41
N GLN A 142 -11.02 -5.70 10.84
CA GLN A 142 -9.96 -6.71 10.94
C GLN A 142 -10.43 -8.05 10.42
N THR A 143 -9.53 -8.77 9.74
CA THR A 143 -9.73 -10.15 9.30
C THR A 143 -8.44 -10.95 9.43
N HIS A 144 -8.56 -12.26 9.62
CA HIS A 144 -7.41 -13.15 9.49
C HIS A 144 -6.96 -13.21 8.03
N LEU A 145 -5.66 -13.41 7.80
CA LEU A 145 -5.16 -13.74 6.48
C LEU A 145 -5.70 -15.13 6.09
N VAL A 146 -6.19 -15.26 4.87
CA VAL A 146 -6.68 -16.53 4.31
C VAL A 146 -5.60 -17.25 3.52
N SER A 147 -4.72 -16.52 2.85
CA SER A 147 -3.63 -17.10 2.06
C SER A 147 -2.29 -16.36 2.23
N GLY A 148 -2.30 -15.13 2.71
CA GLY A 148 -1.11 -14.27 2.74
C GLY A 148 -0.71 -13.71 1.36
N GLU A 149 -1.49 -13.98 0.30
CA GLU A 149 -1.24 -13.43 -1.04
C GLU A 149 -1.72 -11.98 -1.19
N ILE A 150 -2.20 -11.36 -0.12
CA ILE A 150 -2.67 -9.97 0.02
C ILE A 150 -3.93 -9.68 -0.81
N ALA A 151 -3.95 -10.07 -2.09
CA ALA A 151 -5.12 -9.83 -2.96
C ALA A 151 -6.34 -10.63 -2.49
N GLU A 152 -6.16 -11.92 -2.19
CA GLU A 152 -7.19 -12.80 -1.65
C GLU A 152 -7.62 -12.36 -0.25
N ASP A 153 -6.67 -11.94 0.59
CA ASP A 153 -6.93 -11.45 1.94
C ASP A 153 -7.77 -10.16 1.93
N LEU A 154 -7.51 -9.25 0.98
CA LEU A 154 -8.32 -8.05 0.77
C LEU A 154 -9.69 -8.38 0.18
N THR A 155 -9.79 -9.33 -0.74
CA THR A 155 -11.09 -9.82 -1.25
C THR A 155 -11.95 -10.34 -0.09
N TYR A 156 -11.36 -11.14 0.78
CA TYR A 156 -12.02 -11.65 1.98
C TYR A 156 -12.40 -10.52 2.96
N TYR A 157 -11.51 -9.55 3.17
CA TYR A 157 -11.79 -8.37 3.99
C TYR A 157 -13.01 -7.59 3.48
N PHE A 158 -13.06 -7.30 2.18
CA PHE A 158 -14.21 -6.59 1.60
C PHE A 158 -15.51 -7.34 1.78
N ALA A 159 -15.51 -8.65 1.57
CA ALA A 159 -16.72 -9.48 1.72
C ALA A 159 -17.20 -9.56 3.17
N THR A 160 -16.29 -9.75 4.13
CA THR A 160 -16.64 -10.05 5.52
C THR A 160 -16.75 -8.82 6.41
N SER A 161 -15.90 -7.83 6.21
CA SER A 161 -15.83 -6.63 7.06
C SER A 161 -16.61 -5.45 6.46
N GLU A 162 -16.51 -5.22 5.15
CA GLU A 162 -17.23 -4.13 4.48
C GLU A 162 -18.55 -4.58 3.84
N GLN A 163 -18.80 -5.89 3.76
CA GLN A 163 -19.99 -6.49 3.13
C GLN A 163 -20.17 -6.05 1.66
N VAL A 164 -19.06 -5.88 0.95
CA VAL A 164 -19.01 -5.53 -0.47
C VAL A 164 -18.37 -6.67 -1.25
N ASN A 165 -19.15 -7.31 -2.12
CA ASN A 165 -18.61 -8.33 -3.02
C ASN A 165 -17.58 -7.69 -3.94
N SER A 166 -16.35 -8.16 -3.84
CA SER A 166 -15.19 -7.56 -4.52
C SER A 166 -14.31 -8.64 -5.13
N SER A 167 -13.58 -8.28 -6.17
CA SER A 167 -12.45 -9.05 -6.70
C SER A 167 -11.21 -8.17 -6.72
N VAL A 168 -10.14 -8.65 -6.08
CA VAL A 168 -8.87 -7.94 -6.01
C VAL A 168 -7.79 -8.75 -6.73
N ALA A 169 -7.03 -8.11 -7.59
CA ALA A 169 -5.85 -8.68 -8.21
C ALA A 169 -4.68 -7.73 -8.11
N LEU A 170 -3.57 -8.21 -7.57
CA LEU A 170 -2.36 -7.43 -7.32
C LEU A 170 -1.15 -8.19 -7.84
N GLY A 171 -0.17 -7.48 -8.37
CA GLY A 171 1.03 -8.12 -8.86
C GLY A 171 2.26 -7.21 -8.81
N VAL A 172 3.40 -7.82 -8.47
CA VAL A 172 4.73 -7.23 -8.56
C VAL A 172 5.64 -8.23 -9.23
N LEU A 173 6.25 -7.84 -10.34
CA LEU A 173 7.21 -8.63 -11.09
C LEU A 173 8.60 -7.99 -10.92
N MET A 174 9.56 -8.80 -10.49
CA MET A 174 10.94 -8.38 -10.26
C MET A 174 11.83 -8.76 -11.45
N GLU A 175 12.82 -7.93 -11.75
CA GLU A 175 13.95 -8.28 -12.60
C GLU A 175 14.99 -9.10 -11.82
N LYS A 176 15.93 -9.71 -12.55
CA LYS A 176 17.00 -10.52 -11.95
C LYS A 176 17.98 -9.72 -11.10
N ASP A 177 18.08 -8.42 -11.35
CA ASP A 177 18.92 -7.48 -10.58
C ASP A 177 18.21 -6.90 -9.36
N ASN A 178 17.05 -7.47 -8.97
CA ASN A 178 16.20 -7.02 -7.88
C ASN A 178 15.56 -5.63 -8.10
N THR A 179 15.45 -5.14 -9.33
CA THR A 179 14.62 -3.98 -9.64
C THR A 179 13.18 -4.39 -9.94
N VAL A 180 12.23 -3.47 -9.79
CA VAL A 180 10.82 -3.74 -10.11
C VAL A 180 10.59 -3.60 -11.60
N LYS A 181 10.23 -4.71 -12.28
CA LYS A 181 9.88 -4.71 -13.69
C LYS A 181 8.50 -4.15 -13.95
N ARG A 182 7.50 -4.67 -13.24
CA ARG A 182 6.10 -4.27 -13.32
C ARG A 182 5.46 -4.34 -11.93
N ALA A 183 4.56 -3.42 -11.64
CA ALA A 183 3.70 -3.46 -10.46
C ALA A 183 2.38 -2.80 -10.78
N GLY A 184 1.30 -3.34 -10.24
CA GLY A 184 -0.04 -2.82 -10.43
C GLY A 184 -1.11 -3.78 -9.95
N GLY A 185 -2.36 -3.45 -10.23
CA GLY A 185 -3.49 -4.25 -9.80
C GLY A 185 -4.82 -3.65 -10.17
N PHE A 186 -5.88 -4.33 -9.76
CA PHE A 186 -7.22 -3.77 -9.77
C PHE A 186 -8.03 -4.19 -8.54
N ILE A 187 -9.00 -3.38 -8.19
CA ILE A 187 -10.08 -3.69 -7.24
C ILE A 187 -11.39 -3.46 -7.97
N LEU A 188 -12.16 -4.51 -8.13
CA LEU A 188 -13.50 -4.49 -8.69
C LEU A 188 -14.50 -4.72 -7.57
N GLN A 189 -15.61 -3.99 -7.57
CA GLN A 189 -16.66 -4.09 -6.56
C GLN A 189 -18.04 -4.08 -7.21
N LEU A 190 -18.90 -5.00 -6.76
CA LEU A 190 -20.30 -5.03 -7.14
C LEU A 190 -21.10 -3.97 -6.36
N MET A 191 -22.00 -3.31 -7.05
CA MET A 191 -22.97 -2.42 -6.39
C MET A 191 -24.15 -3.25 -5.86
N PRO A 192 -24.87 -2.77 -4.83
CA PRO A 192 -25.94 -3.56 -4.18
C PRO A 192 -27.08 -4.00 -5.11
N PHE A 193 -27.21 -3.35 -6.27
CA PHE A 193 -28.24 -3.67 -7.27
C PHE A 193 -27.69 -4.43 -8.49
N ALA A 194 -26.50 -4.99 -8.40
CA ALA A 194 -25.92 -5.80 -9.47
C ALA A 194 -26.78 -7.06 -9.72
N THR A 195 -27.08 -7.29 -11.00
CA THR A 195 -27.89 -8.45 -11.42
C THR A 195 -27.04 -9.71 -11.54
N GLU A 196 -27.66 -10.89 -11.44
CA GLU A 196 -26.99 -12.18 -11.63
C GLU A 196 -26.31 -12.27 -13.00
N GLU A 197 -26.92 -11.73 -14.05
CA GLU A 197 -26.34 -11.72 -15.41
C GLU A 197 -25.01 -10.95 -15.43
N VAL A 198 -24.92 -9.83 -14.73
CA VAL A 198 -23.67 -9.05 -14.61
C VAL A 198 -22.62 -9.83 -13.82
N ILE A 199 -23.03 -10.51 -12.75
CA ILE A 199 -22.13 -11.33 -11.90
C ILE A 199 -21.54 -12.49 -12.71
N GLU A 200 -22.38 -13.29 -13.36
CA GLU A 200 -21.95 -14.43 -14.19
C GLU A 200 -20.98 -14.00 -15.30
N LYS A 201 -21.27 -12.86 -15.94
CA LYS A 201 -20.40 -12.32 -16.99
C LYS A 201 -19.05 -11.88 -16.45
N LEU A 202 -19.02 -11.21 -15.27
CA LEU A 202 -17.77 -10.83 -14.60
C LEU A 202 -16.93 -12.04 -14.19
N GLU A 203 -17.55 -13.05 -13.59
CA GLU A 203 -16.87 -14.31 -13.22
C GLU A 203 -16.23 -14.97 -14.43
N LYS A 204 -16.95 -15.03 -15.54
CA LYS A 204 -16.41 -15.56 -16.79
C LYS A 204 -15.24 -14.74 -17.32
N ASN A 205 -15.35 -13.40 -17.32
CA ASN A 205 -14.27 -12.52 -17.79
C ASN A 205 -13.03 -12.68 -16.90
N ILE A 206 -13.19 -12.60 -15.57
CA ILE A 206 -12.08 -12.70 -14.62
C ILE A 206 -11.42 -14.08 -14.70
N GLY A 207 -12.20 -15.16 -14.86
CA GLY A 207 -11.70 -16.53 -14.91
C GLY A 207 -10.75 -16.82 -16.06
N ILE A 208 -10.78 -16.05 -17.13
CA ILE A 208 -9.90 -16.20 -18.31
C ILE A 208 -8.75 -15.19 -18.35
N LEU A 209 -8.69 -14.24 -17.42
CA LEU A 209 -7.64 -13.23 -17.42
C LEU A 209 -6.27 -13.81 -17.07
N PRO A 210 -5.22 -13.42 -17.78
CA PRO A 210 -3.86 -13.66 -17.31
C PRO A 210 -3.59 -12.86 -16.03
N SER A 211 -2.48 -13.18 -15.36
CA SER A 211 -2.10 -12.41 -14.17
C SER A 211 -1.91 -10.92 -14.49
N VAL A 212 -2.15 -10.05 -13.50
CA VAL A 212 -1.93 -8.60 -13.66
C VAL A 212 -0.51 -8.29 -14.17
N THR A 213 0.50 -9.00 -13.64
CA THR A 213 1.88 -8.79 -14.07
C THR A 213 2.11 -9.19 -15.52
N THR A 214 1.45 -10.25 -16.00
CA THR A 214 1.48 -10.65 -17.41
C THR A 214 0.85 -9.58 -18.30
N MET A 215 -0.34 -9.11 -17.93
CA MET A 215 -1.01 -8.03 -18.69
C MET A 215 -0.14 -6.77 -18.77
N LEU A 216 0.46 -6.34 -17.65
CA LEU A 216 1.35 -5.18 -17.62
C LEU A 216 2.64 -5.41 -18.42
N GLU A 217 3.16 -6.64 -18.47
CA GLU A 217 4.34 -6.99 -19.26
C GLU A 217 4.04 -6.98 -20.76
N GLU A 218 2.84 -7.38 -21.16
CA GLU A 218 2.31 -7.26 -22.54
C GLU A 218 2.08 -5.80 -22.97
N GLY A 219 2.24 -4.82 -22.05
CA GLY A 219 2.08 -3.40 -22.31
C GLY A 219 0.67 -2.86 -22.08
N ASN A 220 -0.23 -3.64 -21.46
CA ASN A 220 -1.55 -3.16 -21.13
C ASN A 220 -1.47 -2.03 -20.09
N THR A 221 -2.24 -0.97 -20.34
CA THR A 221 -2.46 0.13 -19.42
C THR A 221 -3.55 -0.22 -18.40
N PRO A 222 -3.72 0.54 -17.31
CA PRO A 222 -4.87 0.39 -16.41
C PRO A 222 -6.21 0.44 -17.13
N GLU A 223 -6.33 1.29 -18.15
CA GLU A 223 -7.51 1.39 -19.02
C GLU A 223 -7.78 0.09 -19.79
N ASP A 224 -6.73 -0.55 -20.31
CA ASP A 224 -6.83 -1.81 -21.04
C ASP A 224 -7.21 -2.97 -20.10
N ILE A 225 -6.64 -2.97 -18.88
CA ILE A 225 -7.03 -3.95 -17.85
C ILE A 225 -8.52 -3.82 -17.54
N ILE A 226 -9.02 -2.61 -17.34
CA ILE A 226 -10.45 -2.36 -17.08
C ILE A 226 -11.31 -2.89 -18.25
N ARG A 227 -10.94 -2.59 -19.49
CA ARG A 227 -11.69 -3.07 -20.67
C ARG A 227 -11.69 -4.60 -20.78
N ARG A 228 -10.60 -5.27 -20.40
CA ARG A 228 -10.54 -6.74 -20.36
C ARG A 228 -11.40 -7.32 -19.24
N VAL A 229 -11.36 -6.74 -18.02
CA VAL A 229 -12.18 -7.18 -16.89
C VAL A 229 -13.67 -7.00 -17.18
N LEU A 230 -14.04 -5.86 -17.76
CA LEU A 230 -15.41 -5.48 -18.07
C LEU A 230 -15.77 -5.73 -19.55
N ASP A 231 -15.18 -6.76 -20.19
CA ASP A 231 -15.42 -7.04 -21.59
C ASP A 231 -16.91 -7.30 -21.87
N GLY A 232 -17.41 -6.60 -22.90
CA GLY A 232 -18.83 -6.63 -23.26
C GLY A 232 -19.78 -5.98 -22.25
N MET A 233 -19.25 -5.15 -21.34
CA MET A 233 -20.02 -4.28 -20.44
C MET A 233 -19.77 -2.82 -20.83
N ASN A 234 -20.78 -1.98 -20.63
CA ASN A 234 -20.66 -0.56 -20.92
C ASN A 234 -19.66 0.08 -19.94
N VAL A 235 -18.44 0.40 -20.39
CA VAL A 235 -17.37 0.94 -19.56
C VAL A 235 -17.36 2.45 -19.64
N GLU A 236 -17.48 3.12 -18.50
CA GLU A 236 -17.35 4.56 -18.35
C GLU A 236 -16.14 4.89 -17.48
N ILE A 237 -15.10 5.48 -18.08
CA ILE A 237 -13.95 5.98 -17.34
C ILE A 237 -14.33 7.30 -16.68
N MET A 238 -14.22 7.35 -15.34
CA MET A 238 -14.60 8.50 -14.54
C MET A 238 -13.47 9.50 -14.43
N ASP A 239 -12.29 9.05 -14.02
CA ASP A 239 -11.12 9.90 -13.85
C ASP A 239 -9.80 9.12 -13.81
N LYS A 240 -8.72 9.90 -13.85
CA LYS A 240 -7.34 9.43 -13.73
C LYS A 240 -6.67 10.15 -12.56
N VAL A 241 -6.26 9.39 -11.54
CA VAL A 241 -5.64 9.90 -10.33
C VAL A 241 -4.16 9.53 -10.32
N PRO A 242 -3.22 10.48 -10.33
CA PRO A 242 -1.80 10.18 -10.13
C PRO A 242 -1.58 9.53 -8.77
N THR A 243 -0.61 8.61 -8.70
CA THR A 243 -0.18 8.02 -7.43
C THR A 243 1.34 8.07 -7.30
N SER A 244 1.83 8.17 -6.07
CA SER A 244 3.25 8.25 -5.78
C SER A 244 3.54 7.85 -4.33
N PHE A 245 4.79 7.46 -4.07
CA PHE A 245 5.25 7.29 -2.70
C PHE A 245 5.56 8.67 -2.11
N GLU A 246 4.81 9.10 -1.11
CA GLU A 246 5.02 10.39 -0.46
C GLU A 246 4.98 10.26 1.06
N CYS A 247 6.10 10.63 1.69
CA CYS A 247 6.18 10.74 3.14
C CYS A 247 6.28 12.21 3.55
N ASN A 248 5.37 12.63 4.39
CA ASN A 248 5.28 13.99 4.90
C ASN A 248 6.01 14.18 6.24
N CYS A 249 7.03 13.35 6.54
CA CYS A 249 7.87 13.54 7.72
C CYS A 249 8.76 14.78 7.55
N SER A 250 9.02 15.46 8.66
CA SER A 250 9.96 16.58 8.75
C SER A 250 10.58 16.62 10.14
N LYS A 251 11.67 17.39 10.31
CA LYS A 251 12.31 17.55 11.62
C LYS A 251 11.31 18.11 12.66
N GLU A 252 10.45 19.03 12.26
CA GLU A 252 9.43 19.64 13.12
C GLU A 252 8.36 18.62 13.55
N ARG A 253 7.99 17.68 12.67
CA ARG A 253 7.04 16.61 13.02
C ARG A 253 7.66 15.59 13.97
N VAL A 254 8.93 15.26 13.78
CA VAL A 254 9.68 14.37 14.68
C VAL A 254 9.88 15.06 16.02
N GLU A 255 10.17 16.36 16.05
CA GLU A 255 10.26 17.16 17.28
C GLU A 255 8.96 17.08 18.11
N LYS A 256 7.79 17.20 17.47
CA LYS A 256 6.49 17.03 18.16
C LYS A 256 6.33 15.63 18.76
N ALA A 257 6.82 14.60 18.09
CA ALA A 257 6.82 13.25 18.63
C ALA A 257 7.75 13.13 19.84
N ILE A 258 8.94 13.74 19.81
CA ILE A 258 9.85 13.79 20.96
C ILE A 258 9.20 14.54 22.13
N ILE A 259 8.53 15.66 21.88
CA ILE A 259 7.77 16.40 22.91
C ILE A 259 6.76 15.48 23.62
N SER A 260 6.09 14.60 22.88
CA SER A 260 5.04 13.74 23.43
C SER A 260 5.54 12.62 24.36
N ILE A 261 6.84 12.30 24.36
CA ILE A 261 7.39 11.32 25.30
C ILE A 261 7.60 11.88 26.73
N GLY A 262 7.58 13.19 26.88
CA GLY A 262 7.57 13.87 28.18
C GLY A 262 8.93 14.37 28.65
N ARG A 263 8.89 15.22 29.69
CA ARG A 263 10.04 15.95 30.23
C ARG A 263 11.15 15.04 30.77
N GLU A 264 10.77 14.00 31.51
CA GLU A 264 11.73 13.12 32.20
C GLU A 264 12.61 12.36 31.20
N GLU A 265 11.99 11.81 30.14
CA GLU A 265 12.71 11.08 29.10
C GLU A 265 13.63 12.00 28.30
N ILE A 266 13.19 13.21 27.98
CA ILE A 266 14.01 14.20 27.25
C ILE A 266 15.20 14.63 28.14
N GLN A 267 15.00 14.80 29.46
CA GLN A 267 16.09 15.13 30.39
C GLN A 267 17.10 13.97 30.43
N SER A 268 16.65 12.72 30.50
CA SER A 268 17.52 11.55 30.45
C SER A 268 18.38 11.52 29.18
N MET A 269 17.78 11.81 28.01
CA MET A 269 18.53 11.91 26.75
C MET A 269 19.59 13.02 26.77
N ILE A 270 19.33 14.15 27.45
CA ILE A 270 20.28 15.22 27.60
C ILE A 270 21.44 14.80 28.54
N ASP A 271 21.12 14.09 29.62
CA ASP A 271 22.09 13.63 30.61
C ASP A 271 23.04 12.55 30.06
N ASP A 272 22.58 11.76 29.08
CA ASP A 272 23.41 10.81 28.32
C ASP A 272 24.53 11.50 27.51
N GLY A 273 24.40 12.81 27.26
CA GLY A 273 25.43 13.64 26.66
C GLY A 273 25.73 13.36 25.19
N GLN A 274 24.84 12.62 24.47
CA GLN A 274 25.00 12.27 23.08
C GLN A 274 23.83 12.82 22.23
N PRO A 275 24.07 13.19 20.96
CA PRO A 275 22.97 13.49 20.05
C PRO A 275 22.12 12.23 19.81
N ILE A 276 20.80 12.40 19.67
CA ILE A 276 19.90 11.30 19.31
C ILE A 276 19.63 11.30 17.81
N GLU A 277 19.51 10.11 17.25
CA GLU A 277 19.07 9.90 15.87
C GLU A 277 17.69 9.24 15.86
N VAL A 278 16.75 9.85 15.13
CA VAL A 278 15.39 9.34 14.95
C VAL A 278 15.16 9.03 13.49
N ASN A 279 14.75 7.79 13.21
CA ASN A 279 14.51 7.32 11.86
C ASN A 279 13.02 7.27 11.56
N CYS A 280 12.63 7.78 10.40
CA CYS A 280 11.25 7.64 9.92
C CYS A 280 11.04 6.25 9.33
N HIS A 281 10.26 5.39 9.98
CA HIS A 281 9.95 4.05 9.46
C HIS A 281 9.35 4.07 8.05
N PHE A 282 8.52 5.06 7.71
CA PHE A 282 7.86 5.13 6.41
C PHE A 282 8.80 5.44 5.23
N CYS A 283 9.87 6.20 5.42
CA CYS A 283 10.72 6.62 4.30
C CYS A 283 12.21 6.54 4.59
N ASN A 284 12.57 5.93 5.71
CA ASN A 284 13.95 5.75 6.14
C ASN A 284 14.79 7.05 6.19
N SER A 285 14.14 8.21 6.41
CA SER A 285 14.84 9.48 6.64
C SER A 285 15.36 9.53 8.05
N HIS A 286 16.57 10.07 8.20
CA HIS A 286 17.29 10.21 9.47
C HIS A 286 17.23 11.65 9.93
N TYR A 287 16.89 11.87 11.19
CA TYR A 287 16.84 13.18 11.86
C TYR A 287 17.72 13.15 13.08
N ILE A 288 18.72 14.02 13.07
CA ILE A 288 19.66 14.17 14.21
C ILE A 288 19.19 15.36 15.05
N PHE A 289 19.05 15.12 16.35
CA PHE A 289 18.80 16.15 17.37
C PHE A 289 20.03 16.25 18.26
N THR A 290 20.67 17.42 18.22
CA THR A 290 21.82 17.73 19.07
C THR A 290 21.36 17.97 20.50
N LEU A 291 22.30 17.98 21.46
CA LEU A 291 22.00 18.36 22.85
C LEU A 291 21.39 19.77 22.94
N GLY A 292 21.78 20.69 22.03
CA GLY A 292 21.17 21.99 21.92
C GLY A 292 19.70 21.94 21.52
N ASP A 293 19.37 21.12 20.48
CA ASP A 293 17.99 20.91 20.04
C ASP A 293 17.14 20.31 21.17
N LEU A 294 17.65 19.30 21.90
CA LEU A 294 16.93 18.69 23.03
C LEU A 294 16.65 19.66 24.17
N LYS A 295 17.64 20.53 24.52
CA LYS A 295 17.46 21.58 25.53
C LYS A 295 16.42 22.60 25.11
N GLU A 296 16.35 22.96 23.83
CA GLU A 296 15.31 23.86 23.30
C GLU A 296 13.91 23.20 23.33
N ILE A 297 13.84 21.90 22.99
CA ILE A 297 12.59 21.10 23.10
C ILE A 297 12.12 21.09 24.58
N LEU A 298 13.02 20.83 25.51
CA LEU A 298 12.70 20.78 26.95
C LEU A 298 12.12 22.09 27.50
N LYS A 299 12.52 23.24 26.92
CA LYS A 299 11.98 24.56 27.30
C LYS A 299 10.54 24.78 26.81
N LYS A 300 10.09 24.02 25.79
CA LYS A 300 8.75 24.14 25.22
C LYS A 300 7.71 23.33 26.01
N LEU A 301 8.15 22.48 26.93
CA LEU A 301 7.36 21.67 27.87
C LEU A 301 7.18 22.38 29.21
#